data_22f5c7307ba7079298375fcf16b989fa
#
_entry.id   22f5c7307ba7079298375fcf16b989fa
#
_cell.length_a   1.000
_cell.length_b   1.000
_cell.length_c   1.000
_cell.angle_alpha   90.00
_cell.angle_beta   90.00
_cell.angle_gamma   90.00
#
_symmetry.space_group_name_H-M   'P 1'
#
loop_
_entity.id
_entity.type
_entity.pdbx_description
1 polymer ?
#
loop_
_entity_poly.entity_id
_entity_poly.type
_entity_poly.pdbx_seq_one_letter_code
_entity_poly.pdbx_strand_id
1 'polypeptide(L)'
;LKASVSIEVVEKMPWEGSGTQDDPYRIATAEDLVALSDYVNAKKVSKDLYFAMTANIDLGELSSWTPIGSNSSRQFQGTFDGQGHTIDNLRSVSGGLFGYVGVYATIQNVGVASGEIGSPNSYASFFGAIAKWSNGADFINCWNGADVYGGGYTGGIVGTIRDGGKSTISGCYNVGN
;
A
#
# COMPACT_ATOMS: atom_id res chain seq x y z
N LEU A 1 -36.67 -20.31 29.62
CA LEU A 1 -35.96 -19.81 28.44
C LEU A 1 -35.02 -18.70 28.91
N LYS A 2 -33.70 -18.96 28.90
CA LYS A 2 -32.67 -17.93 29.11
C LYS A 2 -32.33 -17.34 27.72
N ALA A 3 -32.66 -16.09 27.51
CA ALA A 3 -32.19 -15.35 26.36
C ALA A 3 -30.69 -15.03 26.56
N SER A 4 -29.81 -15.56 25.72
CA SER A 4 -28.41 -15.14 25.66
C SER A 4 -28.33 -13.90 24.80
N VAL A 5 -27.93 -12.79 25.39
CA VAL A 5 -27.54 -11.61 24.64
C VAL A 5 -26.07 -11.78 24.27
N SER A 6 -25.75 -11.98 23.00
CA SER A 6 -24.40 -11.88 22.49
C SER A 6 -24.08 -10.41 22.22
N ILE A 7 -23.12 -9.86 22.96
CA ILE A 7 -22.57 -8.53 22.67
C ILE A 7 -21.52 -8.75 21.61
N GLU A 8 -21.78 -8.32 20.37
CA GLU A 8 -20.74 -8.17 19.37
C GLU A 8 -19.84 -7.00 19.75
N VAL A 9 -18.61 -7.27 20.12
CA VAL A 9 -17.59 -6.24 20.26
C VAL A 9 -17.15 -5.87 18.85
N VAL A 10 -17.71 -4.80 18.29
CA VAL A 10 -17.23 -4.22 17.03
C VAL A 10 -15.88 -3.57 17.33
N GLU A 11 -14.82 -4.15 16.81
CA GLU A 11 -13.47 -3.57 16.90
C GLU A 11 -13.49 -2.19 16.23
N LYS A 12 -13.26 -1.13 17.02
CA LYS A 12 -13.24 0.23 16.48
C LYS A 12 -11.96 0.39 15.63
N MET A 13 -12.12 0.71 14.37
CA MET A 13 -11.00 1.03 13.50
C MET A 13 -10.33 2.34 13.95
N PRO A 14 -9.00 2.49 13.76
CA PRO A 14 -8.27 3.68 14.19
C PRO A 14 -8.58 4.91 13.31
N TRP A 15 -9.19 4.72 12.16
CA TRP A 15 -9.47 5.77 11.18
C TRP A 15 -10.90 6.29 11.27
N GLU A 16 -11.11 7.53 10.86
CA GLU A 16 -12.44 8.07 10.59
C GLU A 16 -13.00 7.47 9.29
N GLY A 17 -14.34 7.41 9.20
CA GLY A 17 -15.07 6.78 8.11
C GLY A 17 -15.56 5.39 8.46
N SER A 18 -16.31 4.80 7.54
CA SER A 18 -16.89 3.46 7.69
C SER A 18 -16.19 2.39 6.84
N GLY A 19 -15.21 2.80 6.00
CA GLY A 19 -14.48 1.92 5.11
C GLY A 19 -15.29 1.46 3.89
N THR A 20 -16.39 2.11 3.60
CA THR A 20 -17.18 1.89 2.38
C THR A 20 -16.72 2.80 1.24
N GLN A 21 -17.18 2.55 0.03
CA GLN A 21 -16.87 3.41 -1.12
C GLN A 21 -17.37 4.86 -0.92
N ASP A 22 -18.54 5.04 -0.31
CA ASP A 22 -19.14 6.35 -0.10
C ASP A 22 -18.58 7.07 1.13
N ASP A 23 -18.00 6.33 2.08
CA ASP A 23 -17.37 6.87 3.30
C ASP A 23 -16.10 6.06 3.63
N PRO A 24 -15.00 6.26 2.85
CA PRO A 24 -13.76 5.53 3.02
C PRO A 24 -13.05 5.87 4.35
N TYR A 25 -12.23 4.96 4.85
CA TYR A 25 -11.33 5.27 5.95
C TYR A 25 -10.33 6.35 5.53
N ARG A 26 -10.21 7.40 6.34
CA ARG A 26 -9.37 8.57 6.05
C ARG A 26 -7.94 8.34 6.53
N ILE A 27 -6.99 8.52 5.63
CA ILE A 27 -5.56 8.42 5.89
C ILE A 27 -4.97 9.82 5.73
N ALA A 28 -4.68 10.47 6.83
CA ALA A 28 -4.23 11.86 6.86
C ALA A 28 -2.78 12.03 7.34
N THR A 29 -2.25 11.07 8.10
CA THR A 29 -0.96 11.17 8.79
C THR A 29 -0.10 9.93 8.56
N ALA A 30 1.19 10.04 8.94
CA ALA A 30 2.10 8.90 8.92
C ALA A 30 1.62 7.78 9.87
N GLU A 31 1.05 8.14 11.02
CA GLU A 31 0.48 7.20 11.97
C GLU A 31 -0.70 6.42 11.39
N ASP A 32 -1.59 7.09 10.64
CA ASP A 32 -2.70 6.42 9.96
C ASP A 32 -2.19 5.40 8.94
N LEU A 33 -1.16 5.77 8.19
CA LEU A 33 -0.57 4.89 7.19
C LEU A 33 0.18 3.71 7.83
N VAL A 34 0.87 3.94 8.96
CA VAL A 34 1.48 2.88 9.77
C VAL A 34 0.40 1.94 10.31
N ALA A 35 -0.70 2.49 10.84
CA ALA A 35 -1.82 1.68 11.31
C ALA A 35 -2.42 0.80 10.20
N LEU A 36 -2.48 1.29 8.95
CA LEU A 36 -2.91 0.49 7.81
C LEU A 36 -1.92 -0.65 7.50
N SER A 37 -0.61 -0.34 7.55
CA SER A 37 0.41 -1.36 7.39
C SER A 37 0.28 -2.45 8.47
N ASP A 38 0.15 -2.07 9.73
CA ASP A 38 0.00 -2.99 10.85
C ASP A 38 -1.28 -3.82 10.74
N TYR A 39 -2.40 -3.20 10.36
CA TYR A 39 -3.68 -3.87 10.15
C TYR A 39 -3.56 -5.01 9.13
N VAL A 40 -3.05 -4.73 7.95
CA VAL A 40 -2.90 -5.73 6.88
C VAL A 40 -1.85 -6.79 7.28
N ASN A 41 -0.76 -6.36 7.91
CA ASN A 41 0.32 -7.24 8.36
C ASN A 41 -0.07 -8.13 9.55
N ALA A 42 -1.08 -7.77 10.30
CA ALA A 42 -1.73 -8.63 11.31
C ALA A 42 -2.73 -9.63 10.71
N LYS A 43 -2.78 -9.79 9.37
CA LYS A 43 -3.71 -10.65 8.63
C LYS A 43 -5.19 -10.23 8.78
N LYS A 44 -5.45 -8.97 9.04
CA LYS A 44 -6.82 -8.44 8.98
C LYS A 44 -7.26 -8.35 7.52
N VAL A 45 -8.54 -8.60 7.28
CA VAL A 45 -9.11 -8.60 5.93
C VAL A 45 -9.28 -7.16 5.46
N SER A 46 -8.58 -6.78 4.40
CA SER A 46 -8.75 -5.48 3.74
C SER A 46 -9.63 -5.55 2.49
N LYS A 47 -10.07 -6.75 2.09
CA LYS A 47 -10.97 -6.93 0.95
C LYS A 47 -12.29 -6.16 1.19
N ASP A 48 -12.76 -5.50 0.13
CA ASP A 48 -13.96 -4.67 0.14
C ASP A 48 -13.91 -3.44 1.09
N LEU A 49 -12.72 -3.13 1.65
CA LEU A 49 -12.49 -1.89 2.39
C LEU A 49 -11.90 -0.81 1.48
N TYR A 50 -12.32 0.42 1.72
CA TYR A 50 -11.90 1.61 0.99
C TYR A 50 -11.12 2.54 1.92
N PHE A 51 -9.95 2.99 1.46
CA PHE A 51 -9.06 3.92 2.15
C PHE A 51 -8.79 5.11 1.23
N ALA A 52 -8.87 6.31 1.74
CA ALA A 52 -8.61 7.52 0.97
C ALA A 52 -7.65 8.44 1.72
N MET A 53 -6.59 8.89 1.04
CA MET A 53 -5.74 9.94 1.59
C MET A 53 -6.50 11.27 1.60
N THR A 54 -6.25 12.06 2.64
CA THR A 54 -6.85 13.41 2.78
C THR A 54 -5.78 14.50 2.89
N ALA A 55 -4.50 14.13 2.90
CA ALA A 55 -3.35 15.02 2.93
C ALA A 55 -2.13 14.34 2.31
N ASN A 56 -1.11 15.13 1.94
CA ASN A 56 0.22 14.60 1.67
C ASN A 56 0.84 14.10 2.98
N ILE A 57 1.56 12.96 2.92
CA ILE A 57 2.11 12.29 4.09
C ILE A 57 3.62 12.24 3.98
N ASP A 58 4.31 12.78 4.98
CA ASP A 58 5.76 12.71 5.12
C ASP A 58 6.13 11.56 6.07
N LEU A 59 6.96 10.63 5.60
CA LEU A 59 7.48 9.49 6.37
C LEU A 59 8.90 9.74 6.89
N GLY A 60 9.42 10.96 6.81
CA GLY A 60 10.80 11.30 7.15
C GLY A 60 11.21 11.04 8.60
N GLU A 61 10.26 11.05 9.53
CA GLU A 61 10.49 10.71 10.94
C GLU A 61 10.61 9.20 11.19
N LEU A 62 10.19 8.36 10.22
CA LEU A 62 10.33 6.93 10.33
C LEU A 62 11.74 6.49 9.91
N SER A 63 12.39 5.69 10.72
CA SER A 63 13.71 5.11 10.39
C SER A 63 13.66 4.17 9.18
N SER A 64 12.54 3.49 8.98
CA SER A 64 12.25 2.64 7.81
C SER A 64 10.75 2.39 7.71
N TRP A 65 10.25 2.33 6.47
CA TRP A 65 8.88 1.97 6.17
C TRP A 65 8.69 0.45 6.12
N THR A 66 7.65 -0.05 6.78
CA THR A 66 7.18 -1.42 6.62
C THR A 66 6.06 -1.45 5.58
N PRO A 67 6.25 -2.11 4.42
CA PRO A 67 5.25 -2.12 3.37
C PRO A 67 3.89 -2.67 3.81
N ILE A 68 2.81 -2.06 3.32
CA ILE A 68 1.45 -2.57 3.48
C ILE A 68 1.35 -3.91 2.76
N GLY A 69 1.12 -5.00 3.50
CA GLY A 69 1.13 -6.35 2.93
C GLY A 69 2.53 -6.96 2.82
N SER A 70 3.12 -7.39 3.93
CA SER A 70 4.52 -7.80 4.01
C SER A 70 4.87 -9.13 3.30
N ASN A 71 3.89 -9.96 3.00
CA ASN A 71 4.09 -11.24 2.30
C ASN A 71 2.80 -11.78 1.63
N SER A 72 2.91 -12.90 0.94
CA SER A 72 1.82 -13.49 0.17
C SER A 72 0.60 -13.94 0.98
N SER A 73 0.74 -14.12 2.29
CA SER A 73 -0.39 -14.45 3.18
C SER A 73 -0.98 -13.22 3.90
N ARG A 74 -0.44 -12.02 3.61
CA ARG A 74 -0.81 -10.75 4.21
C ARG A 74 -0.92 -9.68 3.12
N GLN A 75 -1.65 -9.99 2.07
CA GLN A 75 -1.81 -9.12 0.91
C GLN A 75 -2.81 -8.02 1.22
N PHE A 76 -2.55 -6.82 0.70
CA PHE A 76 -3.58 -5.80 0.59
C PHE A 76 -4.56 -6.19 -0.52
N GLN A 77 -5.87 -6.14 -0.25
CA GLN A 77 -6.92 -6.53 -1.19
C GLN A 77 -8.07 -5.51 -1.29
N GLY A 78 -7.93 -4.36 -0.65
CA GLY A 78 -8.91 -3.27 -0.69
C GLY A 78 -8.67 -2.26 -1.81
N THR A 79 -9.35 -1.15 -1.73
CA THR A 79 -9.11 0.04 -2.56
C THR A 79 -8.35 1.08 -1.74
N PHE A 80 -7.23 1.56 -2.27
CA PHE A 80 -6.48 2.69 -1.73
C PHE A 80 -6.47 3.81 -2.75
N ASP A 81 -7.10 4.91 -2.43
CA ASP A 81 -7.17 6.11 -3.27
C ASP A 81 -6.33 7.23 -2.65
N GLY A 82 -5.26 7.58 -3.32
CA GLY A 82 -4.41 8.70 -2.90
C GLY A 82 -5.05 10.07 -3.07
N GLN A 83 -6.17 10.19 -3.79
CA GLN A 83 -6.87 11.46 -4.06
C GLN A 83 -5.96 12.55 -4.68
N GLY A 84 -4.87 12.15 -5.34
CA GLY A 84 -3.85 13.03 -5.89
C GLY A 84 -2.79 13.48 -4.88
N HIS A 85 -2.84 13.00 -3.64
CA HIS A 85 -1.83 13.27 -2.62
C HIS A 85 -0.57 12.42 -2.80
N THR A 86 0.50 12.83 -2.11
CA THR A 86 1.82 12.21 -2.19
C THR A 86 2.27 11.61 -0.87
N ILE A 87 3.17 10.64 -1.00
CA ILE A 87 3.99 10.10 0.09
C ILE A 87 5.41 10.59 -0.11
N ASP A 88 5.95 11.28 0.87
CA ASP A 88 7.30 11.83 0.87
C ASP A 88 8.23 11.06 1.81
N ASN A 89 9.52 11.07 1.48
CA ASN A 89 10.59 10.44 2.27
C ASN A 89 10.38 8.95 2.56
N LEU A 90 9.77 8.20 1.64
CA LEU A 90 9.57 6.77 1.81
C LEU A 90 10.91 6.02 1.74
N ARG A 91 11.37 5.48 2.86
CA ARG A 91 12.58 4.66 2.95
C ARG A 91 12.23 3.23 3.33
N SER A 92 12.53 2.28 2.43
CA SER A 92 12.20 0.87 2.67
C SER A 92 13.20 -0.06 2.02
N VAL A 93 13.66 -1.06 2.76
CA VAL A 93 14.55 -2.13 2.27
C VAL A 93 13.82 -3.43 1.95
N SER A 94 12.49 -3.45 2.06
CA SER A 94 11.69 -4.68 1.91
C SER A 94 10.60 -4.60 0.84
N GLY A 95 10.38 -3.44 0.25
CA GLY A 95 9.38 -3.20 -0.79
C GLY A 95 9.09 -1.71 -0.94
N GLY A 96 8.08 -1.33 -1.70
CA GLY A 96 7.60 0.05 -1.85
C GLY A 96 6.58 0.45 -0.79
N LEU A 97 5.66 1.33 -1.16
CA LEU A 97 4.51 1.70 -0.31
C LEU A 97 3.71 0.44 0.08
N PHE A 98 3.44 -0.42 -0.91
CA PHE A 98 2.89 -1.75 -0.73
C PHE A 98 3.95 -2.82 -0.95
N GLY A 99 3.85 -3.90 -0.18
CA GLY A 99 4.63 -5.13 -0.38
C GLY A 99 3.91 -6.04 -1.36
N TYR A 100 2.91 -6.76 -0.89
CA TYR A 100 2.10 -7.68 -1.68
C TYR A 100 0.69 -7.15 -1.85
N VAL A 101 0.28 -6.98 -3.10
CA VAL A 101 -1.06 -6.53 -3.49
C VAL A 101 -1.78 -7.69 -4.16
N GLY A 102 -2.94 -8.06 -3.64
CA GLY A 102 -3.68 -9.25 -4.06
C GLY A 102 -4.77 -8.96 -5.08
N VAL A 103 -5.47 -10.02 -5.46
CA VAL A 103 -6.60 -9.98 -6.39
C VAL A 103 -7.67 -9.01 -5.88
N TYR A 104 -8.28 -8.26 -6.79
CA TYR A 104 -9.33 -7.27 -6.54
C TYR A 104 -8.87 -5.97 -5.88
N ALA A 105 -7.59 -5.85 -5.50
CA ALA A 105 -7.10 -4.59 -4.98
C ALA A 105 -7.02 -3.53 -6.09
N THR A 106 -7.31 -2.30 -5.72
CA THR A 106 -7.09 -1.12 -6.55
C THR A 106 -6.23 -0.13 -5.79
N ILE A 107 -5.11 0.27 -6.39
CA ILE A 107 -4.26 1.35 -5.90
C ILE A 107 -4.34 2.47 -6.93
N GLN A 108 -4.83 3.63 -6.53
CA GLN A 108 -5.05 4.70 -7.50
C GLN A 108 -4.68 6.10 -6.98
N ASN A 109 -4.39 7.00 -7.92
CA ASN A 109 -4.22 8.44 -7.71
C ASN A 109 -3.22 8.79 -6.59
N VAL A 110 -2.14 7.99 -6.42
CA VAL A 110 -1.12 8.22 -5.38
C VAL A 110 0.26 8.35 -6.01
N GLY A 111 1.04 9.30 -5.49
CA GLY A 111 2.45 9.46 -5.84
C GLY A 111 3.37 9.12 -4.67
N VAL A 112 4.48 8.43 -4.93
CA VAL A 112 5.64 8.41 -4.04
C VAL A 112 6.59 9.49 -4.52
N ALA A 113 6.58 10.66 -3.88
CA ALA A 113 7.26 11.84 -4.39
C ALA A 113 8.77 11.82 -4.16
N SER A 114 9.20 11.20 -3.04
CA SER A 114 10.62 11.11 -2.70
C SER A 114 10.91 9.92 -1.79
N GLY A 115 12.17 9.51 -1.74
CA GLY A 115 12.63 8.43 -0.85
C GLY A 115 13.63 7.50 -1.50
N GLU A 116 13.89 6.37 -0.83
CA GLU A 116 14.82 5.33 -1.27
C GLU A 116 14.21 3.96 -1.01
N ILE A 117 13.94 3.21 -2.06
CA ILE A 117 13.39 1.86 -2.01
C ILE A 117 14.46 0.87 -2.43
N GLY A 118 14.79 -0.06 -1.53
CA GLY A 118 15.92 -0.96 -1.69
C GLY A 118 17.22 -0.34 -1.18
N SER A 119 18.34 -0.77 -1.73
CA SER A 119 19.66 -0.21 -1.40
C SER A 119 20.59 -0.37 -2.62
N PRO A 120 21.43 0.63 -2.94
CA PRO A 120 22.35 0.60 -4.07
C PRO A 120 23.29 -0.61 -4.13
N ASN A 121 23.61 -1.20 -2.98
CA ASN A 121 24.50 -2.35 -2.85
C ASN A 121 23.75 -3.68 -2.61
N SER A 122 22.44 -3.68 -2.72
CA SER A 122 21.62 -4.88 -2.51
C SER A 122 21.42 -5.64 -3.81
N TYR A 123 21.72 -6.94 -3.79
CA TYR A 123 21.33 -7.87 -4.85
C TYR A 123 19.91 -8.41 -4.65
N ALA A 124 19.17 -7.89 -3.66
CA ALA A 124 17.79 -8.28 -3.43
C ALA A 124 16.95 -7.96 -4.67
N SER A 125 16.04 -8.85 -5.00
CA SER A 125 15.13 -8.72 -6.13
C SER A 125 13.75 -8.25 -5.64
N PHE A 126 12.94 -7.77 -6.58
CA PHE A 126 11.54 -7.42 -6.38
C PHE A 126 11.33 -6.11 -5.61
N PHE A 127 11.69 -4.99 -6.24
CA PHE A 127 11.37 -3.66 -5.75
C PHE A 127 10.51 -2.89 -6.75
N GLY A 128 9.54 -2.16 -6.24
CA GLY A 128 8.75 -1.19 -6.98
C GLY A 128 8.26 -0.13 -6.01
N ALA A 129 8.20 1.13 -6.43
CA ALA A 129 7.90 2.22 -5.51
C ALA A 129 6.47 2.16 -4.98
N ILE A 130 5.51 1.81 -5.83
CA ILE A 130 4.12 1.65 -5.39
C ILE A 130 3.93 0.24 -4.81
N ALA A 131 4.35 -0.80 -5.51
CA ALA A 131 4.21 -2.15 -4.98
C ALA A 131 5.40 -3.04 -5.36
N LYS A 132 5.84 -3.85 -4.40
CA LYS A 132 6.85 -4.88 -4.63
C LYS A 132 6.32 -6.00 -5.53
N TRP A 133 5.10 -6.44 -5.28
CA TRP A 133 4.50 -7.61 -5.88
C TRP A 133 3.01 -7.44 -6.11
N SER A 134 2.53 -7.73 -7.32
CA SER A 134 1.11 -7.74 -7.66
C SER A 134 0.64 -9.12 -8.10
N ASN A 135 -0.55 -9.49 -7.66
CA ASN A 135 -1.25 -10.71 -8.07
C ASN A 135 -2.69 -10.38 -8.46
N GLY A 136 -2.88 -9.71 -9.60
CA GLY A 136 -4.21 -9.36 -10.11
C GLY A 136 -4.80 -8.08 -9.53
N ALA A 137 -3.97 -7.09 -9.22
CA ALA A 137 -4.39 -5.76 -8.75
C ALA A 137 -4.34 -4.72 -9.87
N ASP A 138 -5.13 -3.67 -9.74
CA ASP A 138 -5.13 -2.51 -10.62
C ASP A 138 -4.33 -1.35 -10.01
N PHE A 139 -3.46 -0.73 -10.83
CA PHE A 139 -2.69 0.46 -10.51
C PHE A 139 -3.08 1.56 -11.50
N ILE A 140 -3.71 2.62 -11.02
CA ILE A 140 -4.32 3.64 -11.86
C ILE A 140 -3.80 5.02 -11.45
N ASN A 141 -3.25 5.79 -12.41
CA ASN A 141 -2.79 7.15 -12.18
C ASN A 141 -1.79 7.26 -10.99
N CYS A 142 -0.94 6.26 -10.79
CA CYS A 142 0.10 6.28 -9.78
C CYS A 142 1.41 6.78 -10.39
N TRP A 143 2.24 7.41 -9.56
CA TRP A 143 3.55 7.84 -10.03
C TRP A 143 4.63 7.68 -8.97
N ASN A 144 5.90 7.65 -9.44
CA ASN A 144 7.07 7.54 -8.60
C ASN A 144 8.10 8.62 -8.96
N GLY A 145 8.63 9.29 -7.93
CA GLY A 145 9.77 10.20 -8.00
C GLY A 145 10.91 9.77 -7.07
N ALA A 146 10.73 8.69 -6.29
CA ALA A 146 11.76 8.14 -5.41
C ALA A 146 12.76 7.27 -6.19
N ASP A 147 13.96 7.09 -5.64
CA ASP A 147 14.96 6.19 -6.18
C ASP A 147 14.64 4.73 -5.83
N VAL A 148 14.70 3.82 -6.82
CA VAL A 148 14.40 2.40 -6.64
C VAL A 148 15.62 1.57 -6.99
N TYR A 149 16.21 0.91 -5.99
CA TYR A 149 17.39 0.07 -6.13
C TYR A 149 17.03 -1.40 -5.96
N GLY A 150 17.50 -2.24 -6.87
CA GLY A 150 17.29 -3.68 -6.78
C GLY A 150 18.09 -4.48 -7.80
N GLY A 151 18.11 -5.80 -7.59
CA GLY A 151 18.84 -6.73 -8.44
C GLY A 151 18.08 -7.16 -9.69
N GLY A 152 17.23 -8.21 -9.58
CA GLY A 152 16.65 -8.89 -10.74
C GLY A 152 15.34 -8.29 -11.26
N TYR A 153 14.36 -8.08 -10.39
CA TYR A 153 13.02 -7.62 -10.76
C TYR A 153 12.72 -6.30 -10.07
N THR A 154 13.00 -5.22 -10.76
CA THR A 154 12.87 -3.86 -10.24
C THR A 154 12.09 -3.03 -11.25
N GLY A 155 11.09 -2.31 -10.78
CA GLY A 155 10.27 -1.43 -11.59
C GLY A 155 9.96 -0.13 -10.85
N GLY A 156 9.88 0.98 -11.57
CA GLY A 156 9.56 2.27 -10.97
C GLY A 156 8.18 2.31 -10.31
N ILE A 157 7.23 1.49 -10.75
CA ILE A 157 5.87 1.41 -10.18
C ILE A 157 5.69 0.07 -9.47
N VAL A 158 5.77 -1.05 -10.19
CA VAL A 158 5.57 -2.40 -9.66
C VAL A 158 6.80 -3.25 -9.98
N GLY A 159 7.37 -3.90 -8.96
CA GLY A 159 8.55 -4.74 -9.13
C GLY A 159 8.25 -6.04 -9.88
N THR A 160 7.17 -6.70 -9.55
CA THR A 160 6.78 -7.97 -10.17
C THR A 160 5.27 -8.12 -10.27
N ILE A 161 4.82 -8.57 -11.43
CA ILE A 161 3.45 -9.04 -11.66
C ILE A 161 3.49 -10.55 -11.81
N ARG A 162 2.69 -11.25 -11.01
CA ARG A 162 2.64 -12.72 -11.04
C ARG A 162 1.60 -13.21 -12.04
N ASP A 163 1.97 -14.26 -12.78
CA ASP A 163 1.05 -14.97 -13.67
C ASP A 163 -0.09 -15.62 -12.86
N GLY A 164 -1.32 -15.39 -13.28
CA GLY A 164 -2.55 -15.90 -12.67
C GLY A 164 -3.54 -14.83 -12.25
N GLY A 165 -3.08 -13.60 -12.01
CA GLY A 165 -3.92 -12.43 -11.85
C GLY A 165 -3.75 -11.47 -13.03
N LYS A 166 -4.84 -10.96 -13.57
CA LYS A 166 -4.79 -9.89 -14.58
C LYS A 166 -4.58 -8.58 -13.83
N SER A 167 -3.34 -8.11 -13.73
CA SER A 167 -3.04 -6.78 -13.21
C SER A 167 -3.13 -5.75 -14.32
N THR A 168 -3.71 -4.59 -14.03
CA THR A 168 -3.71 -3.43 -14.92
C THR A 168 -2.76 -2.36 -14.39
N ILE A 169 -1.97 -1.74 -15.25
CA ILE A 169 -1.20 -0.53 -14.96
C ILE A 169 -1.63 0.50 -16.00
N SER A 170 -2.31 1.55 -15.57
CA SER A 170 -2.89 2.56 -16.45
C SER A 170 -2.64 3.97 -15.92
N GLY A 171 -2.20 4.89 -16.80
CA GLY A 171 -1.93 6.28 -16.43
C GLY A 171 -0.77 6.45 -15.45
N CYS A 172 0.02 5.41 -15.20
CA CYS A 172 1.15 5.45 -14.27
C CYS A 172 2.43 5.91 -14.97
N TYR A 173 3.30 6.62 -14.24
CA TYR A 173 4.61 7.03 -14.74
C TYR A 173 5.69 7.02 -13.66
N ASN A 174 6.94 6.93 -14.08
CA ASN A 174 8.11 6.97 -13.21
C ASN A 174 9.04 8.11 -13.67
N VAL A 175 9.47 8.96 -12.72
CA VAL A 175 10.46 10.01 -12.91
C VAL A 175 11.64 9.88 -11.94
N GLY A 176 11.59 8.93 -11.01
CA GLY A 176 12.71 8.54 -10.15
C GLY A 176 13.73 7.66 -10.90
N ASN A 177 14.88 7.44 -10.27
CA ASN A 177 15.95 6.59 -10.79
C ASN A 177 15.75 5.12 -10.40
#